data_736d9470d97daf3d80cfd18deee9ff95
#
_entry.id   736d9470d97daf3d80cfd18deee9ff95
#
_cell.length_a   1.000
_cell.length_b   1.000
_cell.length_c   1.000
_cell.angle_alpha   90.00
_cell.angle_beta   90.00
_cell.angle_gamma   90.00
#
_symmetry.space_group_name_H-M   'P 1'
#
loop_
_entity.id
_entity.type
_entity.pdbx_description
1 polymer ?
#
loop_
_entity_poly.entity_id
_entity_poly.type
_entity_poly.pdbx_seq_one_letter_code
_entity_poly.pdbx_strand_id
1 'polypeptide(L)'
;MKEDIKSLSYPALCQRFGDLGLKRFRADQVYAWLHKVGVQDFEEMTNLSKDLRRKLDEWFTIPACRIEEKYVSAVDDTVKYLFRLNDGEYVESVVMHYNYGYTICVSSQVGCKMGCTFCASTLAGFQRNLLPAEIESQVHAAQKDLGCRISHIVMMGIGEPLDNYDHTISFLHTVNDPRGLNISLRNITISTCGLVDRIYDLMQEDLPVTLTLSLHAPNDEIRSRTMPVNARWGVDATLRAMAAYAEKTSRRVSFEYTLIHNVNDRPAHAMELAARLRGMLCHVNLIPVNDVAERGNVRSSQKDIQNFQSILKKQGINATIRRTLGHDINASCGQLRRLKKRGDQIEHGC
;
A
#
# COMPACT_ATOMS: atom_id res chain seq x y z
N MET A 1 -26.63 11.17 7.39
CA MET A 1 -25.54 10.17 7.40
C MET A 1 -24.63 10.50 8.57
N LYS A 2 -24.22 9.51 9.39
CA LYS A 2 -23.26 9.75 10.50
C LYS A 2 -21.90 10.15 9.91
N GLU A 3 -21.20 11.07 10.58
CA GLU A 3 -19.86 11.53 10.18
C GLU A 3 -18.78 10.50 10.55
N ASP A 4 -17.77 10.32 9.70
CA ASP A 4 -16.62 9.48 10.00
C ASP A 4 -15.68 10.20 10.98
N ILE A 5 -15.67 9.75 12.24
CA ILE A 5 -14.84 10.35 13.29
C ILE A 5 -13.36 9.95 13.18
N LYS A 6 -13.09 8.75 12.67
CA LYS A 6 -11.72 8.20 12.65
C LYS A 6 -10.87 8.78 11.53
N SER A 7 -11.48 9.28 10.45
CA SER A 7 -10.75 9.99 9.39
C SER A 7 -10.49 11.47 9.70
N LEU A 8 -11.00 12.00 10.81
CA LEU A 8 -10.72 13.37 11.23
C LEU A 8 -9.29 13.49 11.78
N SER A 9 -8.55 14.50 11.31
CA SER A 9 -7.30 14.88 11.95
C SER A 9 -7.55 15.34 13.40
N TYR A 10 -6.52 15.28 14.27
CA TYR A 10 -6.69 15.74 15.65
C TYR A 10 -7.18 17.20 15.77
N PRO A 11 -6.67 18.18 14.99
CA PRO A 11 -7.23 19.52 15.00
C PRO A 11 -8.70 19.57 14.58
N ALA A 12 -9.08 18.82 13.54
CA ALA A 12 -10.46 18.75 13.06
C ALA A 12 -11.40 18.12 14.12
N LEU A 13 -10.94 17.05 14.79
CA LEU A 13 -11.68 16.45 15.90
C LEU A 13 -11.87 17.43 17.06
N CYS A 14 -10.84 18.20 17.44
CA CYS A 14 -10.93 19.22 18.47
C CYS A 14 -11.96 20.30 18.11
N GLN A 15 -11.94 20.78 16.86
CA GLN A 15 -12.91 21.75 16.36
C GLN A 15 -14.32 21.18 16.43
N ARG A 16 -14.52 19.99 15.91
CA ARG A 16 -15.82 19.31 15.88
C ARG A 16 -16.40 19.09 17.27
N PHE A 17 -15.56 18.71 18.24
CA PHE A 17 -15.98 18.56 19.65
C PHE A 17 -16.33 19.92 20.28
N GLY A 18 -15.59 20.98 19.95
CA GLY A 18 -15.95 22.37 20.38
C GLY A 18 -17.32 22.75 19.87
N ASP A 19 -17.64 22.50 18.60
CA ASP A 19 -18.95 22.77 17.99
C ASP A 19 -20.11 22.02 18.69
N LEU A 20 -19.79 20.82 19.23
CA LEU A 20 -20.73 19.98 19.99
C LEU A 20 -20.77 20.33 21.50
N GLY A 21 -20.06 21.36 21.93
CA GLY A 21 -19.98 21.76 23.34
C GLY A 21 -19.15 20.82 24.22
N LEU A 22 -18.33 19.94 23.62
CA LEU A 22 -17.47 19.06 24.36
C LEU A 22 -16.12 19.71 24.68
N LYS A 23 -15.58 19.44 25.87
CA LYS A 23 -14.25 19.94 26.26
C LYS A 23 -13.14 19.27 25.51
N ARG A 24 -12.05 19.99 25.20
CA ARG A 24 -10.89 19.52 24.42
C ARG A 24 -10.31 18.18 24.91
N PHE A 25 -10.21 17.96 26.23
CA PHE A 25 -9.68 16.70 26.76
C PHE A 25 -10.50 15.46 26.35
N ARG A 26 -11.78 15.65 25.95
CA ARG A 26 -12.58 14.57 25.39
C ARG A 26 -12.11 14.18 23.98
N ALA A 27 -11.64 15.16 23.20
CA ALA A 27 -11.00 14.87 21.92
C ALA A 27 -9.71 14.09 22.13
N ASP A 28 -8.88 14.44 23.14
CA ASP A 28 -7.68 13.68 23.49
C ASP A 28 -8.01 12.21 23.81
N GLN A 29 -9.03 11.98 24.65
CA GLN A 29 -9.45 10.63 25.03
C GLN A 29 -9.94 9.83 23.82
N VAL A 30 -10.84 10.40 23.02
CA VAL A 30 -11.42 9.71 21.86
C VAL A 30 -10.35 9.45 20.79
N TYR A 31 -9.48 10.43 20.51
CA TYR A 31 -8.39 10.28 19.57
C TYR A 31 -7.44 9.12 19.95
N ALA A 32 -7.10 9.04 21.25
CA ALA A 32 -6.27 7.94 21.75
C ALA A 32 -6.96 6.56 21.59
N TRP A 33 -8.27 6.47 21.83
CA TRP A 33 -9.03 5.24 21.60
C TRP A 33 -9.04 4.85 20.12
N LEU A 34 -9.26 5.80 19.22
CA LEU A 34 -9.34 5.56 17.78
C LEU A 34 -7.99 5.16 17.17
N HIS A 35 -6.90 5.89 17.52
CA HIS A 35 -5.63 5.83 16.80
C HIS A 35 -4.48 5.17 17.56
N LYS A 36 -4.58 5.04 18.90
CA LYS A 36 -3.58 4.31 19.69
C LYS A 36 -4.05 2.90 20.05
N VAL A 37 -5.33 2.77 20.45
CA VAL A 37 -5.93 1.49 20.81
C VAL A 37 -6.52 0.78 19.59
N GLY A 38 -7.09 1.55 18.65
CA GLY A 38 -7.68 1.01 17.42
C GLY A 38 -9.05 0.37 17.64
N VAL A 39 -9.89 1.00 18.49
CA VAL A 39 -11.26 0.50 18.74
C VAL A 39 -12.12 0.59 17.48
N GLN A 40 -13.10 -0.27 17.40
CA GLN A 40 -14.06 -0.36 16.31
C GLN A 40 -15.49 0.00 16.74
N ASP A 41 -15.69 0.21 18.06
CA ASP A 41 -16.97 0.54 18.66
C ASP A 41 -16.77 1.58 19.77
N PHE A 42 -17.73 2.52 19.94
CA PHE A 42 -17.70 3.50 21.01
C PHE A 42 -17.86 2.85 22.39
N GLU A 43 -18.50 1.67 22.49
CA GLU A 43 -18.64 0.95 23.75
C GLU A 43 -17.30 0.45 24.31
N GLU A 44 -16.29 0.27 23.49
CA GLU A 44 -14.93 -0.08 23.92
C GLU A 44 -14.23 1.09 24.67
N MET A 45 -14.71 2.34 24.53
CA MET A 45 -14.11 3.54 25.14
C MET A 45 -14.47 3.66 26.63
N THR A 46 -13.99 2.73 27.46
CA THR A 46 -14.45 2.53 28.85
C THR A 46 -14.20 3.69 29.82
N ASN A 47 -13.27 4.61 29.51
CA ASN A 47 -13.01 5.82 30.30
C ASN A 47 -13.96 7.00 29.97
N LEU A 48 -14.89 6.81 29.02
CA LEU A 48 -15.96 7.73 28.72
C LEU A 48 -17.25 7.30 29.42
N SER A 49 -18.09 8.29 29.81
CA SER A 49 -19.40 7.97 30.38
C SER A 49 -20.29 7.26 29.34
N LYS A 50 -21.20 6.37 29.80
CA LYS A 50 -22.16 5.70 28.93
C LYS A 50 -22.98 6.67 28.09
N ASP A 51 -23.39 7.81 28.67
CA ASP A 51 -24.14 8.83 27.93
C ASP A 51 -23.32 9.45 26.80
N LEU A 52 -22.05 9.76 27.05
CA LEU A 52 -21.17 10.29 26.01
C LEU A 52 -20.91 9.26 24.88
N ARG A 53 -20.68 7.98 25.22
CA ARG A 53 -20.52 6.94 24.21
C ARG A 53 -21.73 6.81 23.31
N ARG A 54 -22.95 6.83 23.90
CA ARG A 54 -24.21 6.82 23.16
C ARG A 54 -24.34 8.03 22.23
N LYS A 55 -24.04 9.25 22.72
CA LYS A 55 -24.06 10.47 21.89
C LYS A 55 -23.05 10.40 20.74
N LEU A 56 -21.84 9.89 21.01
CA LEU A 56 -20.84 9.71 19.95
C LEU A 56 -21.34 8.73 18.89
N ASP A 57 -21.98 7.64 19.29
CA ASP A 57 -22.56 6.69 18.34
C ASP A 57 -23.76 7.27 17.57
N GLU A 58 -24.53 8.19 18.14
CA GLU A 58 -25.59 8.88 17.42
C GLU A 58 -25.06 9.83 16.33
N TRP A 59 -23.94 10.51 16.59
CA TRP A 59 -23.38 11.53 15.69
C TRP A 59 -22.40 10.99 14.67
N PHE A 60 -21.62 9.97 15.05
CA PHE A 60 -20.46 9.50 14.32
C PHE A 60 -20.54 8.02 13.97
N THR A 61 -19.68 7.63 13.06
CA THR A 61 -19.33 6.22 12.76
C THR A 61 -17.83 6.03 12.85
N ILE A 62 -17.40 4.82 13.16
CA ILE A 62 -15.99 4.41 13.14
C ILE A 62 -15.80 3.46 11.96
N PRO A 63 -15.34 3.95 10.77
CA PRO A 63 -14.98 3.04 9.70
C PRO A 63 -13.84 2.14 10.14
N ALA A 64 -14.03 0.85 9.96
CA ALA A 64 -13.08 -0.17 10.37
C ALA A 64 -13.08 -1.34 9.40
N CYS A 65 -12.06 -2.18 9.49
CA CYS A 65 -12.02 -3.47 8.83
C CYS A 65 -12.00 -4.60 9.88
N ARG A 66 -12.72 -5.68 9.60
CA ARG A 66 -12.77 -6.88 10.45
C ARG A 66 -12.07 -8.01 9.73
N ILE A 67 -11.30 -8.81 10.46
CA ILE A 67 -10.70 -10.02 9.91
C ILE A 67 -11.82 -11.00 9.56
N GLU A 68 -11.99 -11.28 8.26
CA GLU A 68 -12.89 -12.31 7.76
C GLU A 68 -12.15 -13.64 7.65
N GLU A 69 -10.94 -13.62 7.09
CA GLU A 69 -10.08 -14.80 6.96
C GLU A 69 -8.63 -14.44 7.24
N LYS A 70 -7.88 -15.44 7.73
CA LYS A 70 -6.44 -15.35 8.02
C LYS A 70 -5.73 -16.55 7.43
N TYR A 71 -4.70 -16.31 6.66
CA TYR A 71 -3.84 -17.34 6.09
C TYR A 71 -2.42 -17.16 6.61
N VAL A 72 -1.83 -18.22 7.17
CA VAL A 72 -0.47 -18.22 7.69
C VAL A 72 0.39 -19.09 6.78
N SER A 73 1.48 -18.54 6.26
CA SER A 73 2.43 -19.31 5.47
C SER A 73 3.10 -20.39 6.32
N ALA A 74 3.20 -21.58 5.77
CA ALA A 74 3.96 -22.69 6.39
C ALA A 74 5.46 -22.56 6.12
N VAL A 75 5.89 -21.58 5.30
CA VAL A 75 7.26 -21.48 4.78
C VAL A 75 8.05 -20.35 5.43
N ASP A 76 7.41 -19.20 5.71
CA ASP A 76 8.14 -17.97 6.05
C ASP A 76 7.41 -17.05 7.04
N ASP A 77 6.50 -17.53 7.83
CA ASP A 77 5.71 -16.78 8.84
C ASP A 77 4.92 -15.58 8.29
N THR A 78 4.79 -15.46 6.96
CA THR A 78 3.96 -14.42 6.34
C THR A 78 2.50 -14.69 6.67
N VAL A 79 1.77 -13.62 7.03
CA VAL A 79 0.34 -13.71 7.32
C VAL A 79 -0.43 -12.84 6.33
N LYS A 80 -1.36 -13.44 5.60
CA LYS A 80 -2.31 -12.74 4.74
C LYS A 80 -3.66 -12.65 5.45
N TYR A 81 -4.23 -11.46 5.44
CA TYR A 81 -5.57 -11.18 5.95
C TYR A 81 -6.51 -10.83 4.82
N LEU A 82 -7.69 -11.41 4.86
CA LEU A 82 -8.87 -10.91 4.17
C LEU A 82 -9.66 -10.06 5.16
N PHE A 83 -9.80 -8.77 4.88
CA PHE A 83 -10.56 -7.85 5.69
C PHE A 83 -11.90 -7.54 5.05
N ARG A 84 -12.97 -7.57 5.87
CA ARG A 84 -14.30 -7.10 5.50
C ARG A 84 -14.49 -5.67 6.00
N LEU A 85 -14.92 -4.78 5.12
CA LEU A 85 -15.25 -3.39 5.40
C LEU A 85 -16.71 -3.23 5.86
N ASN A 86 -17.06 -2.07 6.41
CA ASN A 86 -18.40 -1.81 6.96
C ASN A 86 -19.51 -1.88 5.89
N ASP A 87 -19.21 -1.58 4.64
CA ASP A 87 -20.14 -1.69 3.51
C ASP A 87 -20.24 -3.10 2.91
N GLY A 88 -19.48 -4.06 3.47
CA GLY A 88 -19.43 -5.44 3.04
C GLY A 88 -18.47 -5.71 1.88
N GLU A 89 -17.66 -4.74 1.45
CA GLU A 89 -16.56 -4.96 0.52
C GLU A 89 -15.35 -5.60 1.23
N TYR A 90 -14.41 -6.13 0.44
CA TYR A 90 -13.25 -6.85 0.94
C TYR A 90 -11.95 -6.27 0.41
N VAL A 91 -10.92 -6.26 1.25
CA VAL A 91 -9.54 -5.97 0.87
C VAL A 91 -8.58 -6.95 1.53
N GLU A 92 -7.42 -7.15 0.93
CA GLU A 92 -6.37 -8.01 1.47
C GLU A 92 -5.18 -7.19 1.94
N SER A 93 -4.53 -7.68 3.00
CA SER A 93 -3.26 -7.16 3.51
C SER A 93 -2.33 -8.30 3.87
N VAL A 94 -1.03 -8.03 3.85
CA VAL A 94 -0.01 -9.04 4.16
C VAL A 94 0.93 -8.49 5.23
N VAL A 95 1.14 -9.25 6.29
CA VAL A 95 2.17 -8.97 7.30
C VAL A 95 3.36 -9.89 7.07
N MET A 96 4.52 -9.29 7.01
CA MET A 96 5.81 -9.96 6.81
C MET A 96 6.71 -9.67 8.01
N HIS A 97 7.44 -10.67 8.47
CA HIS A 97 8.43 -10.52 9.52
C HIS A 97 9.84 -10.43 8.94
N TYR A 98 10.56 -9.38 9.32
CA TYR A 98 11.95 -9.16 8.95
C TYR A 98 12.81 -8.98 10.22
N ASN A 99 14.13 -9.06 10.09
CA ASN A 99 15.06 -8.85 11.22
C ASN A 99 14.92 -7.47 11.87
N TYR A 100 14.39 -6.47 11.16
CA TYR A 100 14.15 -5.11 11.65
C TYR A 100 12.70 -4.90 12.17
N GLY A 101 11.87 -5.93 12.19
CA GLY A 101 10.49 -5.89 12.71
C GLY A 101 9.42 -6.27 11.69
N TYR A 102 8.17 -6.06 12.08
CA TYR A 102 7.01 -6.40 11.27
C TYR A 102 6.69 -5.29 10.27
N THR A 103 6.47 -5.70 9.02
CA THR A 103 6.03 -4.83 7.92
C THR A 103 4.65 -5.27 7.46
N ILE A 104 3.71 -4.34 7.34
CA ILE A 104 2.41 -4.61 6.71
C ILE A 104 2.36 -4.01 5.30
N CYS A 105 1.87 -4.80 4.36
CA CYS A 105 1.45 -4.37 3.03
C CYS A 105 -0.04 -4.05 3.09
N VAL A 106 -0.41 -2.77 2.97
CA VAL A 106 -1.81 -2.31 3.06
C VAL A 106 -2.39 -2.01 1.69
N SER A 107 -3.70 -2.22 1.56
CA SER A 107 -4.51 -1.81 0.41
C SER A 107 -4.95 -0.35 0.56
N SER A 108 -5.09 0.36 -0.55
CA SER A 108 -5.54 1.76 -0.63
C SER A 108 -6.89 1.93 -1.33
N GLN A 109 -7.37 0.91 -2.03
CA GLN A 109 -8.63 0.95 -2.78
C GLN A 109 -9.33 -0.41 -2.70
N VAL A 110 -10.64 -0.42 -2.96
CA VAL A 110 -11.41 -1.64 -3.23
C VAL A 110 -11.31 -1.90 -4.73
N GLY A 111 -10.46 -2.85 -5.12
CA GLY A 111 -10.08 -3.08 -6.51
C GLY A 111 -9.12 -2.02 -7.06
N CYS A 112 -8.76 -2.12 -8.34
CA CYS A 112 -7.80 -1.22 -8.98
C CYS A 112 -8.17 -0.99 -10.45
N LYS A 113 -8.12 0.28 -10.90
CA LYS A 113 -8.44 0.64 -12.30
C LYS A 113 -7.24 0.74 -13.22
N MET A 114 -6.02 0.52 -12.72
CA MET A 114 -4.78 0.74 -13.49
C MET A 114 -4.57 -0.30 -14.60
N GLY A 115 -5.18 -1.48 -14.52
CA GLY A 115 -5.20 -2.45 -15.60
C GLY A 115 -3.90 -3.20 -15.86
N CYS A 116 -2.93 -3.20 -14.93
CA CYS A 116 -1.66 -3.92 -15.10
C CYS A 116 -1.90 -5.40 -15.39
N THR A 117 -1.30 -5.91 -16.50
CA THR A 117 -1.59 -7.25 -17.02
C THR A 117 -1.04 -8.40 -16.17
N PHE A 118 -0.14 -8.12 -15.25
CA PHE A 118 0.47 -9.09 -14.34
C PHE A 118 -0.13 -9.08 -12.93
N CYS A 119 -1.14 -8.23 -12.66
CA CYS A 119 -1.65 -8.01 -11.31
C CYS A 119 -3.09 -8.52 -11.15
N ALA A 120 -3.33 -9.32 -10.11
CA ALA A 120 -4.64 -9.84 -9.77
C ALA A 120 -5.60 -8.77 -9.25
N SER A 121 -5.08 -7.69 -8.64
CA SER A 121 -5.90 -6.61 -8.08
C SER A 121 -6.78 -5.89 -9.11
N THR A 122 -6.47 -6.03 -10.41
CA THR A 122 -7.23 -5.40 -11.50
C THR A 122 -8.33 -6.28 -12.08
N LEU A 123 -8.39 -7.58 -11.69
CA LEU A 123 -9.33 -8.56 -12.27
C LEU A 123 -10.80 -8.23 -11.97
N ALA A 124 -11.08 -7.83 -10.74
CA ALA A 124 -12.44 -7.50 -10.29
C ALA A 124 -12.82 -6.02 -10.50
N GLY A 125 -11.96 -5.26 -11.17
CA GLY A 125 -12.17 -3.83 -11.40
C GLY A 125 -12.08 -2.98 -10.12
N PHE A 126 -12.30 -1.67 -10.29
CA PHE A 126 -12.30 -0.68 -9.21
C PHE A 126 -13.73 -0.40 -8.74
N GLN A 127 -13.92 -0.25 -7.44
CA GLN A 127 -15.19 0.16 -6.84
C GLN A 127 -15.11 1.54 -6.20
N ARG A 128 -14.19 1.70 -5.25
CA ARG A 128 -14.02 2.96 -4.51
C ARG A 128 -12.63 3.08 -3.87
N ASN A 129 -12.31 4.28 -3.50
CA ASN A 129 -11.19 4.57 -2.63
C ASN A 129 -11.48 4.08 -1.19
N LEU A 130 -10.44 3.66 -0.47
CA LEU A 130 -10.52 3.45 0.97
C LEU A 130 -10.45 4.80 1.69
N LEU A 131 -11.19 4.92 2.78
CA LEU A 131 -11.07 6.03 3.71
C LEU A 131 -9.75 5.95 4.50
N PRO A 132 -9.20 7.06 5.01
CA PRO A 132 -8.01 7.03 5.87
C PRO A 132 -8.16 6.07 7.04
N ALA A 133 -9.32 6.07 7.69
CA ALA A 133 -9.68 5.16 8.77
C ALA A 133 -9.63 3.68 8.36
N GLU A 134 -10.07 3.35 7.14
CA GLU A 134 -10.05 1.97 6.63
C GLU A 134 -8.62 1.50 6.32
N ILE A 135 -7.76 2.40 5.79
CA ILE A 135 -6.34 2.08 5.57
C ILE A 135 -5.64 1.82 6.90
N GLU A 136 -5.83 2.69 7.89
CA GLU A 136 -5.25 2.56 9.23
C GLU A 136 -5.78 1.33 9.97
N SER A 137 -7.05 0.98 9.79
CA SER A 137 -7.67 -0.15 10.47
C SER A 137 -7.06 -1.50 10.09
N GLN A 138 -6.48 -1.63 8.88
CA GLN A 138 -5.72 -2.82 8.49
C GLN A 138 -4.51 -3.02 9.40
N VAL A 139 -3.82 -1.92 9.76
CA VAL A 139 -2.68 -1.95 10.69
C VAL A 139 -3.12 -2.34 12.10
N HIS A 140 -4.17 -1.70 12.62
CA HIS A 140 -4.70 -2.01 13.96
C HIS A 140 -5.19 -3.45 14.09
N ALA A 141 -5.97 -3.94 13.12
CA ALA A 141 -6.51 -5.28 13.15
C ALA A 141 -5.39 -6.34 13.12
N ALA A 142 -4.38 -6.15 12.27
CA ALA A 142 -3.23 -7.04 12.20
C ALA A 142 -2.39 -7.01 13.49
N GLN A 143 -2.12 -5.82 14.06
CA GLN A 143 -1.40 -5.70 15.35
C GLN A 143 -2.13 -6.40 16.49
N LYS A 144 -3.46 -6.23 16.58
CA LYS A 144 -4.30 -6.83 17.62
C LYS A 144 -4.29 -8.36 17.51
N ASP A 145 -4.41 -8.89 16.30
CA ASP A 145 -4.42 -10.35 16.06
C ASP A 145 -3.06 -11.00 16.31
N LEU A 146 -1.97 -10.36 15.90
CA LEU A 146 -0.62 -10.91 16.07
C LEU A 146 0.00 -10.64 17.43
N GLY A 147 -0.60 -9.76 18.24
CA GLY A 147 -0.03 -9.32 19.51
C GLY A 147 1.34 -8.63 19.36
N CYS A 148 1.64 -8.04 18.21
CA CYS A 148 2.93 -7.43 17.93
C CYS A 148 2.79 -6.00 17.37
N ARG A 149 3.85 -5.20 17.51
CA ARG A 149 3.93 -3.87 16.92
C ARG A 149 4.36 -3.95 15.45
N ILE A 150 3.56 -3.42 14.56
CA ILE A 150 3.96 -3.15 13.17
C ILE A 150 4.78 -1.87 13.16
N SER A 151 6.00 -1.94 12.63
CA SER A 151 6.97 -0.83 12.59
C SER A 151 7.15 -0.22 11.19
N HIS A 152 6.76 -0.94 10.15
CA HIS A 152 6.91 -0.53 8.75
C HIS A 152 5.61 -0.76 7.96
N ILE A 153 5.34 0.13 7.01
CA ILE A 153 4.17 0.04 6.13
C ILE A 153 4.62 0.15 4.68
N VAL A 154 4.12 -0.73 3.81
CA VAL A 154 4.27 -0.59 2.37
C VAL A 154 2.88 -0.49 1.74
N MET A 155 2.61 0.56 0.99
CA MET A 155 1.35 0.73 0.26
C MET A 155 1.50 0.08 -1.12
N MET A 156 1.49 -1.25 -1.12
CA MET A 156 1.70 -2.11 -2.30
C MET A 156 0.60 -3.19 -2.42
N GLY A 157 -0.48 -3.05 -1.65
CA GLY A 157 -1.66 -3.91 -1.71
C GLY A 157 -2.56 -3.57 -2.89
N ILE A 158 -3.86 -3.77 -2.70
CA ILE A 158 -4.87 -3.48 -3.72
C ILE A 158 -5.03 -1.98 -3.89
N GLY A 159 -4.92 -1.49 -5.13
CA GLY A 159 -5.14 -0.09 -5.48
C GLY A 159 -3.88 0.67 -5.88
N GLU A 160 -4.08 1.93 -6.26
CA GLU A 160 -3.04 2.92 -6.55
C GLU A 160 -3.12 4.03 -5.49
N PRO A 161 -2.15 4.13 -4.57
CA PRO A 161 -2.22 5.11 -3.48
C PRO A 161 -2.31 6.56 -3.97
N LEU A 162 -1.63 6.91 -5.05
CA LEU A 162 -1.67 8.27 -5.59
C LEU A 162 -2.94 8.59 -6.37
N ASP A 163 -3.76 7.59 -6.73
CA ASP A 163 -5.11 7.79 -7.24
C ASP A 163 -6.11 8.03 -6.08
N ASN A 164 -5.79 7.55 -4.89
CA ASN A 164 -6.49 7.85 -3.64
C ASN A 164 -5.73 8.91 -2.83
N TYR A 165 -5.31 10.00 -3.47
CA TYR A 165 -4.30 10.92 -2.96
C TYR A 165 -4.66 11.51 -1.59
N ASP A 166 -5.80 12.22 -1.49
CA ASP A 166 -6.17 12.96 -0.28
C ASP A 166 -6.32 12.04 0.94
N HIS A 167 -6.89 10.85 0.75
CA HIS A 167 -7.00 9.86 1.82
C HIS A 167 -5.65 9.23 2.18
N THR A 168 -4.77 9.05 1.19
CA THR A 168 -3.40 8.57 1.43
C THR A 168 -2.61 9.58 2.27
N ILE A 169 -2.67 10.87 1.93
CA ILE A 169 -2.00 11.92 2.70
C ILE A 169 -2.57 12.02 4.12
N SER A 170 -3.90 12.01 4.26
CA SER A 170 -4.55 12.00 5.57
C SER A 170 -4.13 10.80 6.42
N PHE A 171 -4.08 9.60 5.84
CA PHE A 171 -3.58 8.40 6.51
C PHE A 171 -2.13 8.56 6.97
N LEU A 172 -1.24 9.12 6.14
CA LEU A 172 0.17 9.33 6.51
C LEU A 172 0.31 10.26 7.72
N HIS A 173 -0.46 11.35 7.77
CA HIS A 173 -0.48 12.24 8.93
C HIS A 173 -0.98 11.53 10.19
N THR A 174 -2.06 10.76 10.09
CA THR A 174 -2.67 10.07 11.23
C THR A 174 -1.79 8.95 11.78
N VAL A 175 -1.22 8.12 10.91
CA VAL A 175 -0.38 6.99 11.33
C VAL A 175 0.96 7.44 11.97
N ASN A 176 1.42 8.64 11.62
CA ASN A 176 2.63 9.24 12.19
C ASN A 176 2.36 10.06 13.47
N ASP A 177 1.11 10.39 13.77
CA ASP A 177 0.77 11.20 14.96
C ASP A 177 1.25 10.51 16.25
N PRO A 178 2.03 11.20 17.11
CA PRO A 178 2.55 10.63 18.35
C PRO A 178 1.45 10.24 19.36
N ARG A 179 0.23 10.75 19.20
CA ARG A 179 -0.95 10.38 20.00
C ARG A 179 -1.59 9.08 19.54
N GLY A 180 -1.26 8.60 18.34
CA GLY A 180 -1.79 7.39 17.72
C GLY A 180 -0.75 6.28 17.60
N LEU A 181 -0.66 5.66 16.42
CA LEU A 181 0.28 4.56 16.11
C LEU A 181 1.75 4.98 16.17
N ASN A 182 2.04 6.25 15.91
CA ASN A 182 3.38 6.82 15.96
C ASN A 182 4.41 6.01 15.12
N ILE A 183 4.04 5.69 13.89
CA ILE A 183 4.93 5.04 12.94
C ILE A 183 5.67 6.13 12.16
N SER A 184 7.00 6.08 12.18
CA SER A 184 7.82 7.05 11.45
C SER A 184 7.53 6.99 9.95
N LEU A 185 7.32 8.15 9.32
CA LEU A 185 7.13 8.25 7.86
C LEU A 185 8.33 7.71 7.08
N ARG A 186 9.53 7.68 7.67
CA ARG A 186 10.72 7.05 7.08
C ARG A 186 10.58 5.54 6.91
N ASN A 187 9.69 4.92 7.68
CA ASN A 187 9.37 3.49 7.64
C ASN A 187 8.16 3.20 6.75
N ILE A 188 7.67 4.20 6.01
CA ILE A 188 6.53 4.04 5.10
C ILE A 188 7.01 4.17 3.66
N THR A 189 6.61 3.20 2.84
CA THR A 189 6.86 3.20 1.40
C THR A 189 5.54 3.36 0.66
N ILE A 190 5.46 4.36 -0.22
CA ILE A 190 4.38 4.52 -1.18
C ILE A 190 4.87 3.97 -2.51
N SER A 191 4.12 3.02 -3.07
CA SER A 191 4.36 2.52 -4.43
C SER A 191 3.32 3.10 -5.37
N THR A 192 3.76 3.60 -6.51
CA THR A 192 2.88 4.14 -7.55
C THR A 192 3.20 3.56 -8.91
N CYS A 193 2.19 3.40 -9.74
CA CYS A 193 2.37 3.07 -11.15
C CYS A 193 2.81 4.27 -12.02
N GLY A 194 3.02 5.45 -11.40
CA GLY A 194 3.59 6.62 -12.06
C GLY A 194 2.57 7.67 -12.49
N LEU A 195 1.65 8.05 -11.61
CA LEU A 195 0.79 9.21 -11.77
C LEU A 195 1.63 10.49 -11.60
N VAL A 196 2.25 10.96 -12.70
CA VAL A 196 3.27 12.02 -12.67
C VAL A 196 2.81 13.28 -11.96
N ASP A 197 1.59 13.74 -12.24
CA ASP A 197 1.03 14.94 -11.62
C ASP A 197 1.00 14.79 -10.10
N ARG A 198 0.59 13.60 -9.61
CA ARG A 198 0.51 13.28 -8.18
C ARG A 198 1.88 13.05 -7.51
N ILE A 199 2.89 12.64 -8.27
CA ILE A 199 4.27 12.61 -7.77
C ILE A 199 4.76 14.03 -7.48
N TYR A 200 4.46 15.00 -8.35
CA TYR A 200 4.77 16.40 -8.11
C TYR A 200 3.98 17.00 -6.94
N ASP A 201 2.69 16.63 -6.78
CA ASP A 201 1.90 17.03 -5.61
C ASP A 201 2.54 16.47 -4.31
N LEU A 202 2.87 15.17 -4.26
CA LEU A 202 3.50 14.53 -3.11
C LEU A 202 4.85 15.17 -2.75
N MET A 203 5.57 15.68 -3.72
CA MET A 203 6.84 16.37 -3.52
C MET A 203 6.67 17.69 -2.72
N GLN A 204 5.48 18.29 -2.71
CA GLN A 204 5.17 19.51 -1.96
C GLN A 204 4.71 19.25 -0.52
N GLU A 205 4.37 18.02 -0.18
CA GLU A 205 3.88 17.65 1.16
C GLU A 205 4.98 17.61 2.24
N ASP A 206 6.25 17.68 1.84
CA ASP A 206 7.42 17.57 2.73
C ASP A 206 7.41 16.33 3.64
N LEU A 207 6.75 15.26 3.20
CA LEU A 207 6.64 14.00 3.94
C LEU A 207 7.86 13.11 3.64
N PRO A 208 8.65 12.68 4.67
CA PRO A 208 9.86 11.89 4.46
C PRO A 208 9.57 10.40 4.21
N VAL A 209 8.59 10.10 3.36
CA VAL A 209 8.28 8.73 2.92
C VAL A 209 9.26 8.24 1.87
N THR A 210 9.34 6.92 1.68
CA THR A 210 10.07 6.33 0.55
C THR A 210 9.11 6.21 -0.62
N LEU A 211 9.47 6.83 -1.75
CA LEU A 211 8.69 6.70 -2.99
C LEU A 211 9.27 5.59 -3.86
N THR A 212 8.39 4.72 -4.35
CA THR A 212 8.74 3.62 -5.24
C THR A 212 7.89 3.69 -6.50
N LEU A 213 8.53 3.60 -7.66
CA LEU A 213 7.85 3.52 -8.96
C LEU A 213 7.75 2.07 -9.43
N SER A 214 6.55 1.60 -9.68
CA SER A 214 6.27 0.40 -10.47
C SER A 214 6.60 0.67 -11.94
N LEU A 215 7.87 0.50 -12.33
CA LEU A 215 8.36 0.81 -13.67
C LEU A 215 8.12 -0.37 -14.64
N HIS A 216 8.59 -1.55 -14.28
CA HIS A 216 8.41 -2.85 -14.94
C HIS A 216 8.85 -2.96 -16.41
N ALA A 217 9.40 -1.89 -16.99
CA ALA A 217 9.91 -1.87 -18.35
C ALA A 217 11.00 -0.80 -18.53
N PRO A 218 11.95 -0.97 -19.46
CA PRO A 218 12.97 0.03 -19.73
C PRO A 218 12.50 1.11 -20.72
N ASN A 219 11.40 0.87 -21.45
CA ASN A 219 10.88 1.75 -22.49
C ASN A 219 9.36 1.69 -22.62
N ASP A 220 8.79 2.62 -23.40
CA ASP A 220 7.34 2.74 -23.59
C ASP A 220 6.74 1.59 -24.37
N GLU A 221 7.46 0.99 -25.31
CA GLU A 221 6.96 -0.13 -26.10
C GLU A 221 6.59 -1.32 -25.19
N ILE A 222 7.50 -1.69 -24.31
CA ILE A 222 7.28 -2.82 -23.37
C ILE A 222 6.30 -2.40 -22.29
N ARG A 223 6.44 -1.19 -21.73
CA ARG A 223 5.59 -0.72 -20.63
C ARG A 223 4.12 -0.62 -21.04
N SER A 224 3.83 -0.13 -22.25
CA SER A 224 2.46 -0.03 -22.74
C SER A 224 1.74 -1.37 -22.90
N ARG A 225 2.50 -2.45 -23.11
CA ARG A 225 1.94 -3.82 -23.19
C ARG A 225 1.48 -4.36 -21.84
N THR A 226 2.13 -3.91 -20.75
CA THR A 226 1.92 -4.45 -19.40
C THR A 226 1.21 -3.48 -18.46
N MET A 227 1.32 -2.18 -18.71
CA MET A 227 0.80 -1.11 -17.86
C MET A 227 0.09 -0.04 -18.68
N PRO A 228 -1.24 -0.09 -18.79
CA PRO A 228 -2.03 0.87 -19.60
C PRO A 228 -1.85 2.33 -19.20
N VAL A 229 -1.49 2.62 -17.95
CA VAL A 229 -1.19 3.96 -17.45
C VAL A 229 -0.08 4.65 -18.25
N ASN A 230 0.78 3.89 -18.93
CA ASN A 230 1.85 4.41 -19.79
C ASN A 230 1.34 5.26 -20.96
N ALA A 231 0.10 5.04 -21.40
CA ALA A 231 -0.52 5.86 -22.45
C ALA A 231 -0.66 7.33 -22.03
N ARG A 232 -0.78 7.62 -20.73
CA ARG A 232 -0.87 8.98 -20.20
C ARG A 232 0.50 9.51 -19.77
N TRP A 233 1.31 8.67 -19.11
CA TRP A 233 2.61 9.05 -18.59
C TRP A 233 3.66 8.00 -18.97
N GLY A 234 4.40 8.29 -20.05
CA GLY A 234 5.46 7.42 -20.54
C GLY A 234 6.65 7.32 -19.59
N VAL A 235 7.56 6.42 -19.94
CA VAL A 235 8.75 6.11 -19.13
C VAL A 235 9.57 7.36 -18.85
N ASP A 236 9.83 8.21 -19.83
CA ASP A 236 10.65 9.42 -19.65
C ASP A 236 9.99 10.43 -18.71
N ALA A 237 8.67 10.60 -18.77
CA ALA A 237 7.95 11.50 -17.88
C ALA A 237 7.99 10.99 -16.43
N THR A 238 7.77 9.69 -16.23
CA THR A 238 7.81 9.08 -14.91
C THR A 238 9.21 9.11 -14.30
N LEU A 239 10.26 8.84 -15.09
CA LEU A 239 11.64 8.91 -14.61
C LEU A 239 12.07 10.34 -14.25
N ARG A 240 11.67 11.35 -15.04
CA ARG A 240 11.91 12.75 -14.67
C ARG A 240 11.23 13.14 -13.36
N ALA A 241 9.99 12.72 -13.14
CA ALA A 241 9.28 12.97 -11.87
C ALA A 241 9.98 12.30 -10.68
N MET A 242 10.45 11.07 -10.83
CA MET A 242 11.19 10.35 -9.79
C MET A 242 12.55 10.99 -9.50
N ALA A 243 13.26 11.47 -10.52
CA ALA A 243 14.51 12.20 -10.35
C ALA A 243 14.29 13.51 -9.58
N ALA A 244 13.28 14.31 -9.98
CA ALA A 244 12.92 15.54 -9.29
C ALA A 244 12.53 15.28 -7.82
N TYR A 245 11.77 14.20 -7.55
CA TYR A 245 11.43 13.80 -6.19
C TYR A 245 12.68 13.45 -5.36
N ALA A 246 13.61 12.66 -5.94
CA ALA A 246 14.85 12.28 -5.26
C ALA A 246 15.73 13.51 -4.96
N GLU A 247 15.84 14.44 -5.89
CA GLU A 247 16.60 15.70 -5.73
C GLU A 247 15.98 16.59 -4.65
N LYS A 248 14.67 16.88 -4.74
CA LYS A 248 13.94 17.74 -3.79
C LYS A 248 13.99 17.20 -2.36
N THR A 249 13.78 15.89 -2.19
CA THR A 249 13.72 15.26 -0.86
C THR A 249 15.07 14.81 -0.33
N SER A 250 16.12 14.80 -1.16
CA SER A 250 17.43 14.19 -0.87
C SER A 250 17.31 12.71 -0.43
N ARG A 251 16.25 12.02 -0.89
CA ARG A 251 15.97 10.63 -0.54
C ARG A 251 16.12 9.73 -1.75
N ARG A 252 16.68 8.54 -1.49
CA ARG A 252 16.75 7.49 -2.50
C ARG A 252 15.35 7.02 -2.88
N VAL A 253 15.03 7.03 -4.17
CA VAL A 253 13.82 6.43 -4.75
C VAL A 253 14.07 4.97 -5.10
N SER A 254 13.01 4.20 -5.25
CA SER A 254 13.10 2.79 -5.67
C SER A 254 12.31 2.55 -6.96
N PHE A 255 12.74 1.56 -7.71
CA PHE A 255 12.06 1.08 -8.91
C PHE A 255 11.74 -0.40 -8.76
N GLU A 256 10.46 -0.76 -8.82
CA GLU A 256 10.04 -2.14 -8.92
C GLU A 256 10.08 -2.57 -10.38
N TYR A 257 10.73 -3.69 -10.66
CA TYR A 257 10.88 -4.24 -11.99
C TYR A 257 10.50 -5.72 -11.98
N THR A 258 9.26 -6.02 -12.34
CA THR A 258 8.77 -7.39 -12.48
C THR A 258 9.35 -8.02 -13.72
N LEU A 259 10.13 -9.09 -13.54
CA LEU A 259 10.74 -9.84 -14.64
C LEU A 259 9.74 -10.88 -15.17
N ILE A 260 9.36 -10.73 -16.44
CA ILE A 260 8.44 -11.59 -17.17
C ILE A 260 9.19 -12.21 -18.34
N HIS A 261 9.17 -13.53 -18.41
CA HIS A 261 9.91 -14.30 -19.42
C HIS A 261 9.55 -13.88 -20.86
N ASN A 262 10.57 -13.63 -21.67
CA ASN A 262 10.46 -13.17 -23.06
C ASN A 262 9.75 -11.83 -23.29
N VAL A 263 9.41 -11.09 -22.22
CA VAL A 263 8.78 -9.76 -22.33
C VAL A 263 9.80 -8.67 -22.04
N ASN A 264 10.41 -8.68 -20.85
CA ASN A 264 11.26 -7.59 -20.37
C ASN A 264 12.56 -8.07 -19.68
N ASP A 265 12.90 -9.34 -19.77
CA ASP A 265 13.99 -9.99 -19.02
C ASP A 265 15.32 -10.16 -19.80
N ARG A 266 15.41 -9.65 -21.04
CA ARG A 266 16.60 -9.79 -21.88
C ARG A 266 17.76 -8.91 -21.40
N PRO A 267 19.02 -9.30 -21.65
CA PRO A 267 20.19 -8.47 -21.33
C PRO A 267 20.13 -7.06 -21.90
N ALA A 268 19.61 -6.89 -23.11
CA ALA A 268 19.43 -5.57 -23.74
C ALA A 268 18.51 -4.65 -22.89
N HIS A 269 17.45 -5.21 -22.30
CA HIS A 269 16.54 -4.44 -21.42
C HIS A 269 17.23 -4.00 -20.14
N ALA A 270 18.12 -4.82 -19.57
CA ALA A 270 18.92 -4.44 -18.40
C ALA A 270 19.90 -3.30 -18.73
N MET A 271 20.54 -3.35 -19.90
CA MET A 271 21.45 -2.29 -20.37
C MET A 271 20.71 -0.98 -20.60
N GLU A 272 19.56 -1.04 -21.26
CA GLU A 272 18.71 0.14 -21.49
C GLU A 272 18.22 0.74 -20.16
N LEU A 273 17.71 -0.08 -19.23
CA LEU A 273 17.29 0.37 -17.91
C LEU A 273 18.44 1.05 -17.15
N ALA A 274 19.63 0.44 -17.17
CA ALA A 274 20.81 1.02 -16.53
C ALA A 274 21.20 2.38 -17.12
N ALA A 275 21.14 2.52 -18.45
CA ALA A 275 21.44 3.78 -19.13
C ALA A 275 20.46 4.90 -18.69
N ARG A 276 19.16 4.58 -18.56
CA ARG A 276 18.12 5.54 -18.14
C ARG A 276 18.23 5.96 -16.68
N LEU A 277 18.72 5.08 -15.81
CA LEU A 277 18.84 5.33 -14.35
C LEU A 277 20.22 5.89 -13.94
N ARG A 278 21.13 6.06 -14.91
CA ARG A 278 22.50 6.55 -14.63
C ARG A 278 22.48 7.90 -13.92
N GLY A 279 23.22 8.00 -12.82
CA GLY A 279 23.34 9.24 -12.03
C GLY A 279 22.17 9.51 -11.08
N MET A 280 21.09 8.71 -11.11
CA MET A 280 19.96 8.87 -10.21
C MET A 280 20.24 8.20 -8.86
N LEU A 281 19.92 8.88 -7.76
CA LEU A 281 19.95 8.29 -6.41
C LEU A 281 18.80 7.29 -6.27
N CYS A 282 19.04 6.05 -6.71
CA CYS A 282 17.98 5.05 -6.79
C CYS A 282 18.41 3.65 -6.36
N HIS A 283 17.42 2.76 -6.28
CA HIS A 283 17.56 1.33 -6.08
C HIS A 283 16.55 0.59 -6.96
N VAL A 284 16.93 -0.55 -7.54
CA VAL A 284 16.05 -1.39 -8.34
C VAL A 284 15.73 -2.69 -7.59
N ASN A 285 14.46 -2.97 -7.37
CA ASN A 285 13.96 -4.24 -6.86
C ASN A 285 13.50 -5.10 -8.04
N LEU A 286 14.24 -6.15 -8.33
CA LEU A 286 13.86 -7.14 -9.33
C LEU A 286 12.87 -8.13 -8.71
N ILE A 287 11.68 -8.23 -9.28
CA ILE A 287 10.61 -9.10 -8.81
C ILE A 287 10.43 -10.20 -9.87
N PRO A 288 10.84 -11.44 -9.61
CA PRO A 288 10.38 -12.53 -10.45
C PRO A 288 8.85 -12.55 -10.45
N VAL A 289 8.22 -12.53 -11.63
CA VAL A 289 6.76 -12.50 -11.71
C VAL A 289 6.16 -13.65 -10.90
N ASN A 290 5.13 -13.35 -10.11
CA ASN A 290 4.39 -14.36 -9.36
C ASN A 290 3.23 -14.88 -10.19
N ASP A 291 2.89 -16.15 -10.00
CA ASP A 291 1.83 -16.80 -10.76
C ASP A 291 0.46 -16.17 -10.41
N VAL A 292 -0.22 -15.73 -11.46
CA VAL A 292 -1.63 -15.31 -11.43
C VAL A 292 -2.31 -16.08 -12.54
N ALA A 293 -3.08 -17.10 -12.17
CA ALA A 293 -3.61 -18.11 -13.10
C ALA A 293 -4.31 -17.48 -14.32
N GLU A 294 -5.04 -16.38 -14.09
CA GLU A 294 -5.81 -15.67 -15.11
C GLU A 294 -4.95 -14.79 -16.04
N ARG A 295 -3.64 -14.67 -15.79
CA ARG A 295 -2.77 -13.71 -16.51
C ARG A 295 -1.79 -14.37 -17.49
N GLY A 296 -1.46 -15.62 -17.31
CA GLY A 296 -0.57 -16.38 -18.22
C GLY A 296 0.87 -15.88 -18.31
N ASN A 297 1.32 -15.04 -17.39
CA ASN A 297 2.70 -14.56 -17.36
C ASN A 297 3.64 -15.66 -16.85
N VAL A 298 4.76 -15.87 -17.54
CA VAL A 298 5.74 -16.88 -17.19
C VAL A 298 6.92 -16.26 -16.47
N ARG A 299 7.34 -16.88 -15.36
CA ARG A 299 8.50 -16.46 -14.57
C ARG A 299 9.79 -16.65 -15.35
N SER A 300 10.67 -15.66 -15.33
CA SER A 300 12.02 -15.76 -15.89
C SER A 300 12.86 -16.81 -15.16
N SER A 301 13.79 -17.45 -15.85
CA SER A 301 14.69 -18.41 -15.24
C SER A 301 15.59 -17.74 -14.19
N GLN A 302 16.03 -18.51 -13.17
CA GLN A 302 16.94 -18.00 -12.15
C GLN A 302 18.24 -17.44 -12.76
N LYS A 303 18.72 -18.07 -13.83
CA LYS A 303 19.90 -17.62 -14.59
C LYS A 303 19.66 -16.24 -15.23
N ASP A 304 18.52 -16.03 -15.86
CA ASP A 304 18.20 -14.76 -16.51
C ASP A 304 18.02 -13.63 -15.48
N ILE A 305 17.36 -13.92 -14.35
CA ILE A 305 17.20 -13.00 -13.23
C ILE A 305 18.56 -12.56 -12.66
N GLN A 306 19.47 -13.51 -12.41
CA GLN A 306 20.82 -13.24 -11.91
C GLN A 306 21.66 -12.46 -12.94
N ASN A 307 21.54 -12.82 -14.22
CA ASN A 307 22.23 -12.11 -15.29
C ASN A 307 21.75 -10.66 -15.40
N PHE A 308 20.43 -10.43 -15.36
CA PHE A 308 19.83 -9.08 -15.36
C PHE A 308 20.36 -8.23 -14.18
N GLN A 309 20.37 -8.78 -12.97
CA GLN A 309 20.93 -8.14 -11.79
C GLN A 309 22.42 -7.81 -11.98
N SER A 310 23.19 -8.78 -12.49
CA SER A 310 24.64 -8.60 -12.70
C SER A 310 24.94 -7.45 -13.68
N ILE A 311 24.17 -7.35 -14.76
CA ILE A 311 24.28 -6.26 -15.73
C ILE A 311 24.02 -4.90 -15.05
N LEU A 312 22.91 -4.76 -14.30
CA LEU A 312 22.60 -3.54 -13.58
C LEU A 312 23.75 -3.14 -12.64
N LYS A 313 24.24 -4.08 -11.84
CA LYS A 313 25.34 -3.85 -10.90
C LYS A 313 26.64 -3.42 -11.60
N LYS A 314 27.01 -4.07 -12.72
CA LYS A 314 28.18 -3.70 -13.54
C LYS A 314 28.06 -2.28 -14.12
N GLN A 315 26.83 -1.80 -14.34
CA GLN A 315 26.55 -0.43 -14.79
C GLN A 315 26.42 0.58 -13.62
N GLY A 316 26.72 0.17 -12.39
CA GLY A 316 26.67 1.04 -11.21
C GLY A 316 25.27 1.24 -10.61
N ILE A 317 24.28 0.46 -11.04
CA ILE A 317 22.93 0.52 -10.48
C ILE A 317 22.78 -0.49 -9.36
N ASN A 318 22.40 -0.02 -8.16
CA ASN A 318 22.08 -0.91 -7.04
C ASN A 318 20.81 -1.71 -7.36
N ALA A 319 20.92 -3.03 -7.39
CA ALA A 319 19.79 -3.91 -7.68
C ALA A 319 19.76 -5.12 -6.74
N THR A 320 18.56 -5.43 -6.22
CA THR A 320 18.30 -6.62 -5.40
C THR A 320 17.21 -7.47 -6.05
N ILE A 321 17.30 -8.79 -5.86
CA ILE A 321 16.24 -9.71 -6.20
C ILE A 321 15.36 -9.85 -4.96
N ARG A 322 14.07 -9.51 -5.09
CA ARG A 322 13.11 -9.57 -4.00
C ARG A 322 12.82 -11.01 -3.62
N ARG A 323 12.82 -11.29 -2.32
CA ARG A 323 12.35 -12.58 -1.82
C ARG A 323 10.87 -12.74 -2.11
N THR A 324 10.46 -13.91 -2.56
CA THR A 324 9.05 -14.27 -2.69
C THR A 324 8.59 -14.79 -1.32
N LEU A 325 7.82 -13.99 -0.59
CA LEU A 325 7.25 -14.35 0.71
C LEU A 325 5.78 -14.71 0.56
N GLY A 326 5.29 -15.68 1.35
CA GLY A 326 3.89 -16.09 1.36
C GLY A 326 3.39 -16.63 0.02
N HIS A 327 4.26 -17.28 -0.76
CA HIS A 327 3.87 -17.81 -2.07
C HIS A 327 2.84 -18.95 -1.97
N ASP A 328 2.93 -19.75 -0.92
CA ASP A 328 2.04 -20.86 -0.59
C ASP A 328 0.60 -20.41 -0.22
N ILE A 329 0.44 -19.16 0.16
CA ILE A 329 -0.85 -18.55 0.53
C ILE A 329 -1.27 -17.42 -0.43
N ASN A 330 -0.68 -17.33 -1.63
CA ASN A 330 -0.94 -16.26 -2.61
C ASN A 330 -0.84 -14.85 -1.99
N ALA A 331 0.19 -14.59 -1.18
CA ALA A 331 0.43 -13.31 -0.50
C ALA A 331 1.51 -12.46 -1.16
N SER A 332 2.09 -12.92 -2.26
CA SER A 332 3.18 -12.20 -2.94
C SER A 332 2.65 -11.02 -3.78
N CYS A 333 3.57 -10.12 -4.15
CA CYS A 333 3.22 -8.94 -4.94
C CYS A 333 2.48 -9.31 -6.24
N GLY A 334 1.39 -8.58 -6.51
CA GLY A 334 0.53 -8.81 -7.67
C GLY A 334 -0.51 -9.93 -7.49
N GLN A 335 -0.50 -10.67 -6.39
CA GLN A 335 -1.44 -11.77 -6.12
C GLN A 335 -2.67 -11.36 -5.30
N LEU A 336 -2.61 -10.21 -4.60
CA LEU A 336 -3.75 -9.72 -3.83
C LEU A 336 -4.92 -9.34 -4.75
N ARG A 337 -6.12 -9.78 -4.38
CA ARG A 337 -7.32 -9.62 -5.19
C ARG A 337 -8.50 -9.11 -4.38
N ARG A 338 -9.40 -8.40 -5.04
CA ARG A 338 -10.71 -8.11 -4.52
C ARG A 338 -11.57 -9.35 -4.65
N LEU A 339 -12.10 -9.87 -3.54
CA LEU A 339 -13.13 -10.89 -3.57
C LEU A 339 -14.50 -10.22 -3.79
N LYS A 340 -15.39 -10.89 -4.51
CA LYS A 340 -16.77 -10.45 -4.69
C LYS A 340 -17.57 -10.65 -3.40
N LYS A 341 -18.62 -9.83 -3.17
CA LYS A 341 -19.55 -10.03 -2.05
C LYS A 341 -20.16 -11.44 -2.06
N ARG A 342 -20.38 -12.04 -0.87
CA ARG A 342 -21.17 -13.27 -0.74
C ARG A 342 -22.56 -13.06 -1.33
N GLY A 343 -22.85 -13.69 -2.43
CA GLY A 343 -24.03 -13.53 -3.27
C GLY A 343 -23.65 -13.72 -4.73
N ASP A 344 -22.45 -13.23 -5.10
CA ASP A 344 -21.74 -13.67 -6.30
C ASP A 344 -20.79 -14.75 -5.79
N GLN A 345 -20.91 -15.99 -6.23
CA GLN A 345 -20.13 -17.16 -5.77
C GLN A 345 -18.66 -16.79 -5.56
N ILE A 346 -18.15 -17.07 -4.34
CA ILE A 346 -16.72 -16.98 -4.06
C ILE A 346 -16.06 -18.10 -4.85
N GLU A 347 -15.55 -17.80 -6.03
CA GLU A 347 -14.65 -18.71 -6.72
C GLU A 347 -13.31 -18.68 -5.99
N HIS A 348 -13.13 -19.64 -5.08
CA HIS A 348 -11.82 -20.02 -4.61
C HIS A 348 -11.10 -20.65 -5.80
N GLY A 349 -10.24 -19.88 -6.47
CA GLY A 349 -9.24 -20.48 -7.34
C GLY A 349 -8.35 -21.39 -6.48
N CYS A 350 -8.52 -22.69 -6.60
CA CYS A 350 -7.60 -23.72 -6.12
C CYS A 350 -6.24 -23.58 -6.79
#